data_f66fbd401e94d49cfb39259d9f27d9e2
#
_entry.id   f66fbd401e94d49cfb39259d9f27d9e2
#
_cell.length_a   1.000
_cell.length_b   1.000
_cell.length_c   1.000
_cell.angle_alpha   90.00
_cell.angle_beta   90.00
_cell.angle_gamma   90.00
#
_symmetry.space_group_name_H-M   'P 1'
#
loop_
_entity.id
_entity.type
_entity.pdbx_description
1 polymer ?
#
loop_
_entity_poly.entity_id
_entity_poly.type
_entity_poly.pdbx_seq_one_letter_code
_entity_poly.pdbx_strand_id
1 'polypeptide(L)'
;MTLEKITRTPNGYWLNNMTTHSITSTDTESRNKRADITRTSIMRAAEKLFAKHGIENVSVRAIINEAGQKNESALQYHFKNRQGLIDSINLFRQTQVDTKRGELYHALLSRTPTPTFREVCSLLVEPVFLLAKSDAGVRQWLKAFSQSYASWTPTALKRNWFSLGNNTKETAKMLRSHLNHINTTIVDLRFLNAMRFIALSLSQQASEKNAFRNSGSDVFYHVLLDGITASFSADVSVETQKAVTAKEQPESD
;
A
#
# COMPACT_ATOMS: atom_id res chain seq x y z
N MET A 1 20.53 -43.74 41.67
CA MET A 1 19.25 -44.45 41.91
C MET A 1 18.53 -43.68 43.00
N THR A 2 17.70 -42.70 42.62
CA THR A 2 17.01 -41.81 43.56
C THR A 2 15.51 -42.10 43.41
N LEU A 3 14.91 -42.59 44.50
CA LEU A 3 13.51 -43.01 44.59
C LEU A 3 12.59 -41.76 44.52
N GLU A 4 11.73 -41.73 43.54
CA GLU A 4 10.62 -40.75 43.44
C GLU A 4 9.60 -41.02 44.55
N LYS A 5 9.25 -39.99 45.31
CA LYS A 5 8.19 -40.03 46.30
C LYS A 5 6.84 -39.88 45.61
N ILE A 6 6.09 -40.97 45.59
CA ILE A 6 4.68 -40.96 45.14
C ILE A 6 3.82 -40.64 46.36
N THR A 7 3.09 -39.53 46.32
CA THR A 7 2.13 -39.16 47.38
C THR A 7 0.68 -39.48 46.94
N ARG A 8 -0.08 -40.13 47.84
CA ARG A 8 -1.48 -40.53 47.63
C ARG A 8 -2.40 -39.50 48.29
N THR A 9 -3.41 -39.04 47.55
CA THR A 9 -4.44 -38.15 48.11
C THR A 9 -5.48 -38.95 48.91
N PRO A 10 -6.23 -38.30 49.85
CA PRO A 10 -7.25 -38.98 50.68
C PRO A 10 -8.40 -39.63 49.91
N ASN A 11 -8.61 -39.31 48.65
CA ASN A 11 -9.70 -39.82 47.81
C ASN A 11 -9.29 -40.87 46.76
N GLY A 12 -8.12 -41.47 46.87
CA GLY A 12 -7.72 -42.68 46.13
C GLY A 12 -7.30 -42.48 44.67
N TYR A 13 -7.15 -41.26 44.18
CA TYR A 13 -6.70 -41.00 42.81
C TYR A 13 -5.18 -40.75 42.73
N TRP A 14 -4.55 -41.28 41.64
CA TRP A 14 -3.17 -41.05 41.30
C TRP A 14 -3.03 -39.77 40.50
N LEU A 15 -2.32 -38.76 41.00
CA LEU A 15 -1.94 -37.57 40.24
C LEU A 15 -0.60 -37.86 39.56
N ASN A 16 -0.63 -38.07 38.22
CA ASN A 16 0.55 -37.94 37.39
C ASN A 16 0.91 -36.44 37.32
N ASN A 17 2.01 -36.06 37.96
CA ASN A 17 2.62 -34.77 37.70
C ASN A 17 3.22 -34.78 36.28
N MET A 18 2.39 -34.55 35.28
CA MET A 18 2.88 -34.05 34.01
C MET A 18 3.39 -32.63 34.27
N THR A 19 4.70 -32.47 34.25
CA THR A 19 5.38 -31.18 34.19
C THR A 19 4.94 -30.52 32.89
N THR A 20 3.85 -29.75 32.93
CA THR A 20 3.53 -28.79 31.87
C THR A 20 4.67 -27.80 31.87
N HIS A 21 5.57 -27.91 30.87
CA HIS A 21 6.46 -26.82 30.53
C HIS A 21 5.56 -25.64 30.18
N SER A 22 5.39 -24.74 31.12
CA SER A 22 4.86 -23.40 30.84
C SER A 22 5.79 -22.78 29.81
N ILE A 23 5.34 -22.74 28.56
CA ILE A 23 5.94 -21.87 27.54
C ILE A 23 5.72 -20.47 28.09
N THR A 24 6.77 -19.89 28.66
CA THR A 24 6.70 -18.55 29.26
C THR A 24 6.31 -17.55 28.18
N SER A 25 5.50 -16.56 28.52
CA SER A 25 5.05 -15.48 27.63
C SER A 25 6.23 -14.82 26.90
N THR A 26 7.41 -14.77 27.50
CA THR A 26 8.67 -14.28 26.95
C THR A 26 9.20 -15.09 25.75
N ASP A 27 9.06 -16.43 25.75
CA ASP A 27 9.50 -17.26 24.61
C ASP A 27 8.61 -17.11 23.39
N THR A 28 7.30 -16.99 23.60
CA THR A 28 6.35 -16.74 22.54
C THR A 28 6.54 -15.35 21.91
N GLU A 29 6.79 -14.34 22.74
CA GLU A 29 7.05 -12.97 22.31
C GLU A 29 8.38 -12.85 21.54
N SER A 30 9.44 -13.51 22.02
CA SER A 30 10.73 -13.59 21.31
C SER A 30 10.62 -14.31 19.97
N ARG A 31 9.84 -15.38 19.87
CA ARG A 31 9.59 -16.12 18.65
C ARG A 31 8.80 -15.30 17.63
N ASN A 32 7.77 -14.59 18.06
CA ASN A 32 6.99 -13.70 17.23
C ASN A 32 7.84 -12.56 16.67
N LYS A 33 8.67 -11.94 17.49
CA LYS A 33 9.59 -10.88 17.06
C LYS A 33 10.59 -11.35 16.00
N ARG A 34 11.14 -12.56 16.14
CA ARG A 34 12.04 -13.15 15.12
C ARG A 34 11.29 -13.44 13.82
N ALA A 35 10.06 -13.93 13.90
CA ALA A 35 9.22 -14.17 12.73
C ALA A 35 8.93 -12.86 11.97
N ASP A 36 8.63 -11.78 12.68
CA ASP A 36 8.38 -10.45 12.08
C ASP A 36 9.64 -9.86 11.43
N ILE A 37 10.80 -10.04 12.06
CA ILE A 37 12.09 -9.62 11.48
C ILE A 37 12.35 -10.37 10.17
N THR A 38 12.18 -11.69 10.17
CA THR A 38 12.36 -12.51 8.96
C THR A 38 11.39 -12.13 7.86
N ARG A 39 10.11 -11.96 8.20
CA ARG A 39 9.06 -11.52 7.28
C ARG A 39 9.41 -10.18 6.62
N THR A 40 9.82 -9.21 7.42
CA THR A 40 10.22 -7.87 6.97
C THR A 40 11.48 -7.93 6.07
N SER A 41 12.48 -8.76 6.44
CA SER A 41 13.69 -8.95 5.64
C SER A 41 13.37 -9.50 4.25
N ILE A 42 12.49 -10.50 4.13
CA ILE A 42 12.07 -11.08 2.85
C ILE A 42 11.33 -10.04 2.00
N MET A 43 10.42 -9.25 2.58
CA MET A 43 9.71 -8.19 1.86
C MET A 43 10.69 -7.15 1.30
N ARG A 44 11.63 -6.66 2.11
CA ARG A 44 12.64 -5.67 1.68
C ARG A 44 13.58 -6.20 0.60
N ALA A 45 14.00 -7.45 0.70
CA ALA A 45 14.79 -8.12 -0.31
C ALA A 45 14.04 -8.21 -1.65
N ALA A 46 12.77 -8.59 -1.59
CA ALA A 46 11.90 -8.66 -2.76
C ALA A 46 11.71 -7.27 -3.41
N GLU A 47 11.38 -6.23 -2.65
CA GLU A 47 11.24 -4.86 -3.15
C GLU A 47 12.51 -4.38 -3.88
N LYS A 48 13.68 -4.64 -3.29
CA LYS A 48 14.97 -4.27 -3.88
C LYS A 48 15.21 -4.98 -5.22
N LEU A 49 14.99 -6.29 -5.26
CA LEU A 49 15.19 -7.08 -6.47
C LEU A 49 14.15 -6.76 -7.55
N PHE A 50 12.89 -6.60 -7.18
CA PHE A 50 11.81 -6.21 -8.10
C PHE A 50 12.05 -4.84 -8.73
N ALA A 51 12.52 -3.87 -7.94
CA ALA A 51 12.88 -2.55 -8.43
C ALA A 51 14.02 -2.55 -9.43
N LYS A 52 14.95 -3.53 -9.32
CA LYS A 52 16.15 -3.62 -10.17
C LYS A 52 15.92 -4.46 -11.42
N HIS A 53 15.18 -5.54 -11.31
CA HIS A 53 15.10 -6.57 -12.35
C HIS A 53 13.69 -6.75 -12.93
N GLY A 54 12.67 -6.07 -12.38
CA GLY A 54 11.26 -6.31 -12.68
C GLY A 54 10.69 -7.49 -11.89
N ILE A 55 9.40 -7.42 -11.59
CA ILE A 55 8.73 -8.45 -10.77
C ILE A 55 8.88 -9.82 -11.40
N GLU A 56 8.63 -9.94 -12.72
CA GLU A 56 8.57 -11.24 -13.41
C GLU A 56 9.93 -11.96 -13.49
N ASN A 57 11.04 -11.21 -13.43
CA ASN A 57 12.39 -11.74 -13.62
C ASN A 57 13.08 -12.19 -12.31
N VAL A 58 12.41 -12.08 -11.17
CA VAL A 58 13.00 -12.40 -9.85
C VAL A 58 12.47 -13.72 -9.33
N SER A 59 13.37 -14.69 -9.10
CA SER A 59 13.04 -15.99 -8.53
C SER A 59 12.89 -15.93 -7.00
N VAL A 60 12.12 -16.87 -6.42
CA VAL A 60 12.01 -17.06 -4.97
C VAL A 60 13.38 -17.26 -4.33
N ARG A 61 14.24 -18.09 -4.97
CA ARG A 61 15.59 -18.37 -4.48
C ARG A 61 16.45 -17.10 -4.38
N ALA A 62 16.36 -16.21 -5.38
CA ALA A 62 17.07 -14.94 -5.34
C ALA A 62 16.61 -14.05 -4.17
N ILE A 63 15.30 -14.00 -3.91
CA ILE A 63 14.72 -13.24 -2.79
C ILE A 63 15.22 -13.78 -1.45
N ILE A 64 15.18 -15.10 -1.27
CA ILE A 64 15.60 -15.76 -0.03
C ILE A 64 17.09 -15.55 0.25
N ASN A 65 17.92 -15.66 -0.79
CA ASN A 65 19.35 -15.40 -0.68
C ASN A 65 19.63 -13.92 -0.31
N GLU A 66 18.99 -12.98 -0.97
CA GLU A 66 19.11 -11.54 -0.67
C GLU A 66 18.62 -11.21 0.74
N ALA A 67 17.59 -11.91 1.24
CA ALA A 67 17.08 -11.76 2.59
C ALA A 67 17.97 -12.42 3.67
N GLY A 68 19.08 -13.06 3.27
CA GLY A 68 19.97 -13.78 4.20
C GLY A 68 19.34 -15.05 4.81
N GLN A 69 18.31 -15.60 4.17
CA GLN A 69 17.64 -16.82 4.62
C GLN A 69 18.27 -18.06 3.95
N LYS A 70 18.31 -19.16 4.69
CA LYS A 70 18.96 -20.40 4.22
C LYS A 70 18.03 -21.31 3.40
N ASN A 71 16.70 -21.12 3.54
CA ASN A 71 15.72 -22.04 2.97
C ASN A 71 14.49 -21.29 2.45
N GLU A 72 13.98 -21.71 1.29
CA GLU A 72 12.76 -21.20 0.67
C GLU A 72 11.49 -21.48 1.51
N SER A 73 11.55 -22.44 2.44
CA SER A 73 10.47 -22.69 3.39
C SER A 73 10.09 -21.45 4.23
N ALA A 74 11.02 -20.51 4.44
CA ALA A 74 10.72 -19.25 5.10
C ALA A 74 9.71 -18.41 4.34
N LEU A 75 9.81 -18.35 3.00
CA LEU A 75 8.81 -17.66 2.18
C LEU A 75 7.45 -18.37 2.25
N GLN A 76 7.46 -19.70 2.15
CA GLN A 76 6.23 -20.49 2.21
C GLN A 76 5.54 -20.33 3.59
N TYR A 77 6.29 -20.29 4.66
CA TYR A 77 5.78 -20.07 6.02
C TYR A 77 5.13 -18.71 6.19
N HIS A 78 5.76 -17.61 5.71
CA HIS A 78 5.30 -16.25 5.92
C HIS A 78 4.28 -15.76 4.89
N PHE A 79 4.32 -16.28 3.66
CA PHE A 79 3.58 -15.73 2.51
C PHE A 79 2.83 -16.77 1.70
N LYS A 80 2.94 -18.06 2.01
CA LYS A 80 2.40 -19.21 1.28
C LYS A 80 3.07 -19.44 -0.08
N ASN A 81 3.20 -18.42 -0.91
CA ASN A 81 3.80 -18.48 -2.24
C ASN A 81 4.31 -17.09 -2.66
N ARG A 82 4.88 -17.01 -3.87
CA ARG A 82 5.40 -15.77 -4.45
C ARG A 82 4.32 -14.69 -4.60
N GLN A 83 3.11 -15.06 -5.02
CA GLN A 83 2.00 -14.11 -5.15
C GLN A 83 1.59 -13.55 -3.79
N GLY A 84 1.51 -14.38 -2.76
CA GLY A 84 1.24 -13.95 -1.40
C GLY A 84 2.29 -12.97 -0.84
N LEU A 85 3.57 -13.10 -1.24
CA LEU A 85 4.60 -12.11 -0.94
C LEU A 85 4.33 -10.78 -1.63
N ILE A 86 4.02 -10.81 -2.94
CA ILE A 86 3.67 -9.62 -3.74
C ILE A 86 2.48 -8.89 -3.13
N ASP A 87 1.42 -9.61 -2.81
CA ASP A 87 0.20 -9.07 -2.20
C ASP A 87 0.49 -8.48 -0.81
N SER A 88 1.33 -9.14 -0.01
CA SER A 88 1.74 -8.67 1.31
C SER A 88 2.55 -7.37 1.24
N ILE A 89 3.45 -7.23 0.26
CA ILE A 89 4.21 -6.00 0.03
C ILE A 89 3.25 -4.86 -0.33
N ASN A 90 2.36 -5.09 -1.29
CA ASN A 90 1.39 -4.09 -1.71
C ASN A 90 0.48 -3.64 -0.56
N LEU A 91 -0.09 -4.59 0.19
CA LEU A 91 -0.93 -4.30 1.34
C LEU A 91 -0.18 -3.48 2.40
N PHE A 92 1.05 -3.87 2.72
CA PHE A 92 1.89 -3.16 3.69
C PHE A 92 2.13 -1.70 3.27
N ARG A 93 2.51 -1.47 2.00
CA ARG A 93 2.77 -0.12 1.48
C ARG A 93 1.51 0.72 1.36
N GLN A 94 0.41 0.13 0.91
CA GLN A 94 -0.89 0.81 0.86
C GLN A 94 -1.36 1.21 2.25
N THR A 95 -1.18 0.36 3.26
CA THR A 95 -1.49 0.69 4.66
C THR A 95 -0.66 1.86 5.17
N GLN A 96 0.66 1.89 4.88
CA GLN A 96 1.51 3.03 5.24
C GLN A 96 1.03 4.33 4.59
N VAL A 97 0.69 4.27 3.30
CA VAL A 97 0.18 5.43 2.56
C VAL A 97 -1.16 5.90 3.11
N ASP A 98 -2.08 4.98 3.44
CA ASP A 98 -3.39 5.32 4.01
C ASP A 98 -3.25 5.95 5.40
N THR A 99 -2.38 5.41 6.25
CA THR A 99 -2.08 5.99 7.57
C THR A 99 -1.53 7.40 7.43
N LYS A 100 -0.54 7.60 6.54
CA LYS A 100 0.03 8.94 6.30
C LYS A 100 -0.98 9.92 5.72
N ARG A 101 -1.88 9.44 4.85
CA ARG A 101 -2.99 10.23 4.33
C ARG A 101 -3.94 10.66 5.45
N GLY A 102 -4.25 9.78 6.40
CA GLY A 102 -5.07 10.11 7.57
C GLY A 102 -4.45 11.21 8.42
N GLU A 103 -3.16 11.13 8.70
CA GLU A 103 -2.44 12.19 9.43
C GLU A 103 -2.59 13.55 8.73
N LEU A 104 -2.34 13.59 7.42
CA LEU A 104 -2.44 14.81 6.61
C LEU A 104 -3.88 15.31 6.48
N TYR A 105 -4.85 14.41 6.32
CA TYR A 105 -6.27 14.72 6.27
C TYR A 105 -6.74 15.41 7.55
N HIS A 106 -6.41 14.85 8.72
CA HIS A 106 -6.80 15.43 10.00
C HIS A 106 -6.07 16.77 10.26
N ALA A 107 -4.79 16.86 9.91
CA ALA A 107 -4.04 18.11 10.01
C ALA A 107 -4.64 19.22 9.10
N LEU A 108 -5.07 18.85 7.89
CA LEU A 108 -5.73 19.78 6.97
C LEU A 108 -7.03 20.32 7.54
N LEU A 109 -7.92 19.44 8.01
CA LEU A 109 -9.23 19.85 8.58
C LEU A 109 -9.10 20.65 9.88
N SER A 110 -8.06 20.38 10.69
CA SER A 110 -7.78 21.18 11.90
C SER A 110 -7.33 22.60 11.57
N ARG A 111 -6.67 22.80 10.42
CA ARG A 111 -6.19 24.10 9.97
C ARG A 111 -7.24 24.90 9.22
N THR A 112 -8.03 24.23 8.37
CA THR A 112 -9.05 24.87 7.55
C THR A 112 -10.31 23.98 7.44
N PRO A 113 -11.49 24.47 7.92
CA PRO A 113 -12.74 23.71 7.83
C PRO A 113 -13.22 23.49 6.39
N THR A 114 -12.84 24.39 5.48
CA THR A 114 -13.20 24.33 4.05
C THR A 114 -11.93 24.34 3.19
N PRO A 115 -11.28 23.16 3.00
CA PRO A 115 -10.09 23.09 2.18
C PRO A 115 -10.37 23.47 0.73
N THR A 116 -9.40 24.15 0.11
CA THR A 116 -9.41 24.40 -1.33
C THR A 116 -9.31 23.08 -2.10
N PHE A 117 -9.77 23.08 -3.36
CA PHE A 117 -9.69 21.88 -4.19
C PHE A 117 -8.24 21.38 -4.37
N ARG A 118 -7.26 22.29 -4.49
CA ARG A 118 -5.83 21.96 -4.55
C ARG A 118 -5.34 21.27 -3.27
N GLU A 119 -5.77 21.71 -2.10
CA GLU A 119 -5.44 21.07 -0.82
C GLU A 119 -6.05 19.67 -0.72
N VAL A 120 -7.26 19.47 -1.24
CA VAL A 120 -7.84 18.12 -1.32
C VAL A 120 -7.04 17.23 -2.28
N CYS A 121 -6.65 17.74 -3.46
CA CYS A 121 -5.80 17.02 -4.41
C CYS A 121 -4.42 16.65 -3.81
N SER A 122 -3.87 17.49 -2.92
CA SER A 122 -2.58 17.17 -2.28
C SER A 122 -2.63 15.88 -1.49
N LEU A 123 -3.78 15.53 -0.90
CA LEU A 123 -3.96 14.26 -0.18
C LEU A 123 -3.81 13.01 -1.06
N LEU A 124 -3.86 13.15 -2.39
CA LEU A 124 -3.59 12.04 -3.32
C LEU A 124 -2.08 11.83 -3.52
N VAL A 125 -1.28 12.90 -3.52
CA VAL A 125 0.14 12.90 -3.87
C VAL A 125 1.05 12.91 -2.65
N GLU A 126 0.78 13.80 -1.70
CA GLU A 126 1.65 14.12 -0.56
C GLU A 126 1.99 12.93 0.34
N PRO A 127 1.04 12.03 0.68
CA PRO A 127 1.34 10.87 1.54
C PRO A 127 2.46 10.00 0.96
N VAL A 128 2.37 9.64 -0.31
CA VAL A 128 3.37 8.81 -0.99
C VAL A 128 4.68 9.58 -1.16
N PHE A 129 4.62 10.86 -1.51
CA PHE A 129 5.77 11.72 -1.69
C PHE A 129 6.59 11.84 -0.39
N LEU A 130 5.96 12.11 0.74
CA LEU A 130 6.64 12.21 2.04
C LEU A 130 7.24 10.88 2.49
N LEU A 131 6.52 9.78 2.29
CA LEU A 131 7.05 8.45 2.57
C LEU A 131 8.26 8.13 1.67
N ALA A 132 8.22 8.49 0.39
CA ALA A 132 9.34 8.29 -0.51
C ALA A 132 10.57 9.16 -0.14
N LYS A 133 10.37 10.34 0.45
CA LYS A 133 11.47 11.16 1.00
C LYS A 133 12.21 10.41 2.12
N SER A 134 11.49 9.73 3.01
CA SER A 134 12.03 9.12 4.23
C SER A 134 12.42 7.64 4.09
N ASP A 135 11.75 6.87 3.22
CA ASP A 135 11.92 5.42 3.13
C ASP A 135 12.39 4.96 1.75
N ALA A 136 13.59 4.37 1.70
CA ALA A 136 14.14 3.77 0.48
C ALA A 136 13.28 2.60 -0.03
N GLY A 137 12.65 1.85 0.84
CA GLY A 137 11.75 0.76 0.46
C GLY A 137 10.51 1.26 -0.29
N VAL A 138 9.95 2.42 0.12
CA VAL A 138 8.86 3.06 -0.64
C VAL A 138 9.32 3.43 -2.05
N ARG A 139 10.54 3.96 -2.21
CA ARG A 139 11.09 4.24 -3.55
C ARG A 139 11.27 2.98 -4.40
N GLN A 140 11.67 1.87 -3.80
CA GLN A 140 11.78 0.58 -4.48
C GLN A 140 10.41 0.02 -4.87
N TRP A 141 9.44 0.10 -3.96
CA TRP A 141 8.06 -0.27 -4.24
C TRP A 141 7.46 0.55 -5.40
N LEU A 142 7.65 1.86 -5.42
CA LEU A 142 7.20 2.72 -6.53
C LEU A 142 7.79 2.26 -7.87
N LYS A 143 9.09 1.96 -7.93
CA LYS A 143 9.75 1.45 -9.16
C LYS A 143 9.17 0.13 -9.62
N ALA A 144 8.94 -0.79 -8.71
CA ALA A 144 8.50 -2.15 -9.02
C ALA A 144 7.02 -2.23 -9.39
N PHE A 145 6.16 -1.46 -8.72
CA PHE A 145 4.72 -1.68 -8.75
C PHE A 145 3.91 -0.61 -9.47
N SER A 146 4.52 0.51 -9.90
CA SER A 146 3.80 1.60 -10.58
C SER A 146 3.12 1.16 -11.87
N GLN A 147 3.73 0.24 -12.62
CA GLN A 147 3.16 -0.27 -13.87
C GLN A 147 1.85 -1.05 -13.66
N SER A 148 1.64 -1.63 -12.48
CA SER A 148 0.37 -2.30 -12.19
C SER A 148 -0.82 -1.32 -12.20
N TYR A 149 -0.59 -0.06 -11.87
CA TYR A 149 -1.62 0.98 -11.97
C TYR A 149 -1.95 1.36 -13.42
N ALA A 150 -1.02 1.21 -14.36
CA ALA A 150 -1.26 1.48 -15.77
C ALA A 150 -2.30 0.54 -16.38
N SER A 151 -2.39 -0.70 -15.89
CA SER A 151 -3.35 -1.71 -16.34
C SER A 151 -4.73 -1.63 -15.65
N TRP A 152 -4.93 -0.73 -14.69
CA TRP A 152 -6.21 -0.62 -14.00
C TRP A 152 -7.31 -0.14 -14.94
N THR A 153 -8.44 -0.83 -14.90
CA THR A 153 -9.68 -0.43 -15.56
C THR A 153 -10.60 0.30 -14.58
N PRO A 154 -11.64 1.00 -15.04
CA PRO A 154 -12.65 1.58 -14.15
C PRO A 154 -13.27 0.56 -13.19
N THR A 155 -13.52 -0.67 -13.66
CA THR A 155 -14.02 -1.77 -12.83
C THR A 155 -13.00 -2.22 -11.79
N ALA A 156 -11.72 -2.34 -12.17
CA ALA A 156 -10.65 -2.68 -11.25
C ALA A 156 -10.44 -1.58 -10.20
N LEU A 157 -10.55 -0.31 -10.60
CA LEU A 157 -10.49 0.83 -9.68
C LEU A 157 -11.63 0.75 -8.65
N LYS A 158 -12.87 0.56 -9.07
CA LYS A 158 -14.03 0.43 -8.17
C LYS A 158 -13.85 -0.73 -7.19
N ARG A 159 -13.42 -1.90 -7.68
CA ARG A 159 -13.18 -3.08 -6.83
C ARG A 159 -12.06 -2.84 -5.81
N ASN A 160 -10.93 -2.31 -6.25
CA ASN A 160 -9.79 -2.03 -5.39
C ASN A 160 -10.04 -0.84 -4.46
N TRP A 161 -10.92 0.08 -4.85
CA TRP A 161 -11.33 1.21 -4.03
C TRP A 161 -11.92 0.79 -2.68
N PHE A 162 -12.74 -0.26 -2.67
CA PHE A 162 -13.33 -0.77 -1.43
C PHE A 162 -12.30 -1.47 -0.53
N SER A 163 -11.20 -1.96 -1.10
CA SER A 163 -10.09 -2.56 -0.36
C SER A 163 -9.06 -1.52 0.13
N LEU A 164 -9.10 -0.28 -0.38
CA LEU A 164 -8.28 0.81 0.11
C LEU A 164 -8.75 1.25 1.51
N GLY A 165 -7.83 1.80 2.29
CA GLY A 165 -8.09 2.20 3.67
C GLY A 165 -9.16 3.30 3.80
N ASN A 166 -9.62 3.51 5.02
CA ASN A 166 -10.70 4.45 5.30
C ASN A 166 -10.33 5.91 4.95
N ASN A 167 -9.08 6.30 5.16
CA ASN A 167 -8.62 7.67 4.87
C ASN A 167 -8.63 7.96 3.36
N THR A 168 -8.34 6.94 2.55
CA THR A 168 -8.46 7.03 1.09
C THR A 168 -9.90 7.24 0.68
N LYS A 169 -10.86 6.55 1.30
CA LYS A 169 -12.29 6.71 1.03
C LYS A 169 -12.80 8.10 1.39
N GLU A 170 -12.41 8.62 2.55
CA GLU A 170 -12.79 9.97 2.97
C GLU A 170 -12.18 11.05 2.06
N THR A 171 -10.91 10.90 1.67
CA THR A 171 -10.28 11.80 0.68
C THR A 171 -11.04 11.82 -0.64
N ALA A 172 -11.43 10.67 -1.13
CA ALA A 172 -12.17 10.58 -2.37
C ALA A 172 -13.59 11.14 -2.29
N LYS A 173 -14.25 10.94 -1.16
CA LYS A 173 -15.56 11.55 -0.91
C LYS A 173 -15.44 13.08 -0.92
N MET A 174 -14.43 13.63 -0.27
CA MET A 174 -14.15 15.05 -0.27
C MET A 174 -13.82 15.56 -1.70
N LEU A 175 -12.99 14.85 -2.44
CA LEU A 175 -12.67 15.20 -3.82
C LEU A 175 -13.94 15.21 -4.71
N ARG A 176 -14.80 14.19 -4.58
CA ARG A 176 -16.07 14.11 -5.32
C ARG A 176 -17.04 15.25 -4.97
N SER A 177 -17.06 15.71 -3.73
CA SER A 177 -17.93 16.84 -3.33
C SER A 177 -17.56 18.15 -4.03
N HIS A 178 -16.28 18.36 -4.35
CA HIS A 178 -15.83 19.50 -5.17
C HIS A 178 -16.18 19.35 -6.66
N LEU A 179 -16.45 18.12 -7.14
CA LEU A 179 -16.69 17.80 -8.54
C LEU A 179 -18.15 17.37 -8.80
N ASN A 180 -19.07 17.71 -7.91
CA ASN A 180 -20.48 17.30 -7.97
C ASN A 180 -21.24 17.86 -9.20
N HIS A 181 -20.70 18.90 -9.84
CA HIS A 181 -21.21 19.50 -11.08
C HIS A 181 -20.77 18.75 -12.34
N ILE A 182 -19.87 17.77 -12.23
CA ILE A 182 -19.36 16.97 -13.35
C ILE A 182 -19.98 15.57 -13.30
N ASN A 183 -20.35 15.05 -14.48
CA ASN A 183 -20.87 13.68 -14.60
C ASN A 183 -19.93 12.65 -13.93
N THR A 184 -20.50 11.70 -13.16
CA THR A 184 -19.75 10.73 -12.36
C THR A 184 -18.84 9.84 -13.20
N THR A 185 -19.25 9.47 -14.43
CA THR A 185 -18.41 8.70 -15.36
C THR A 185 -17.13 9.45 -15.71
N ILE A 186 -17.23 10.77 -15.95
CA ILE A 186 -16.07 11.63 -16.23
C ILE A 186 -15.17 11.73 -15.00
N VAL A 187 -15.75 11.95 -13.82
CA VAL A 187 -14.97 12.01 -12.56
C VAL A 187 -14.22 10.71 -12.32
N ASP A 188 -14.84 9.55 -12.53
CA ASP A 188 -14.21 8.24 -12.36
C ASP A 188 -13.02 8.04 -13.32
N LEU A 189 -13.18 8.45 -14.58
CA LEU A 189 -12.10 8.39 -15.58
C LEU A 189 -10.96 9.36 -15.26
N ARG A 190 -11.26 10.59 -14.83
CA ARG A 190 -10.26 11.57 -14.39
C ARG A 190 -9.50 11.02 -13.19
N PHE A 191 -10.20 10.41 -12.23
CA PHE A 191 -9.58 9.79 -11.06
C PHE A 191 -8.61 8.67 -11.46
N LEU A 192 -9.03 7.79 -12.36
CA LEU A 192 -8.18 6.70 -12.86
C LEU A 192 -6.92 7.24 -13.56
N ASN A 193 -7.07 8.26 -14.40
CA ASN A 193 -5.95 8.91 -15.08
C ASN A 193 -5.02 9.62 -14.10
N ALA A 194 -5.57 10.28 -13.08
CA ALA A 194 -4.78 10.90 -12.01
C ALA A 194 -3.96 9.87 -11.23
N MET A 195 -4.54 8.72 -10.86
CA MET A 195 -3.81 7.65 -10.17
C MET A 195 -2.67 7.08 -11.01
N ARG A 196 -2.90 6.89 -12.32
CA ARG A 196 -1.84 6.47 -13.26
C ARG A 196 -0.73 7.50 -13.36
N PHE A 197 -1.10 8.77 -13.51
CA PHE A 197 -0.14 9.87 -13.62
C PHE A 197 0.71 9.99 -12.35
N ILE A 198 0.09 9.96 -11.17
CA ILE A 198 0.79 9.97 -9.87
C ILE A 198 1.76 8.79 -9.77
N ALA A 199 1.29 7.58 -10.03
CA ALA A 199 2.09 6.37 -9.89
C ALA A 199 3.32 6.38 -10.82
N LEU A 200 3.14 6.71 -12.11
CA LEU A 200 4.21 6.74 -13.09
C LEU A 200 5.19 7.88 -12.82
N SER A 201 4.69 9.08 -12.48
CA SER A 201 5.56 10.23 -12.17
C SER A 201 6.41 9.98 -10.93
N LEU A 202 5.82 9.45 -9.85
CA LEU A 202 6.58 9.11 -8.63
C LEU A 202 7.57 7.97 -8.85
N SER A 203 7.25 7.00 -9.71
CA SER A 203 8.17 5.92 -10.09
C SER A 203 9.37 6.45 -10.87
N GLN A 204 9.13 7.32 -11.84
CA GLN A 204 10.19 7.98 -12.58
C GLN A 204 11.08 8.82 -11.66
N GLN A 205 10.47 9.65 -10.81
CA GLN A 205 11.19 10.41 -9.79
C GLN A 205 12.03 9.51 -8.88
N ALA A 206 11.48 8.35 -8.46
CA ALA A 206 12.21 7.40 -7.62
C ALA A 206 13.43 6.78 -8.33
N SER A 207 13.47 6.81 -9.65
CA SER A 207 14.58 6.27 -10.46
C SER A 207 15.72 7.27 -10.63
N GLU A 208 15.48 8.55 -10.38
CA GLU A 208 16.50 9.60 -10.50
C GLU A 208 17.56 9.52 -9.40
N LYS A 209 18.77 9.93 -9.72
CA LYS A 209 19.87 10.05 -8.76
C LYS A 209 19.50 11.15 -7.74
N ASN A 210 19.60 10.85 -6.47
CA ASN A 210 19.19 11.75 -5.37
C ASN A 210 17.67 12.09 -5.34
N ALA A 211 16.84 11.19 -5.88
CA ALA A 211 15.40 11.32 -5.82
C ALA A 211 14.93 11.72 -4.41
N PHE A 212 14.00 12.66 -4.35
CA PHE A 212 13.37 13.16 -3.13
C PHE A 212 14.30 13.85 -2.09
N ARG A 213 15.55 14.20 -2.44
CA ARG A 213 16.55 14.70 -1.49
C ARG A 213 16.96 16.16 -1.66
N ASN A 214 16.59 16.79 -2.76
CA ASN A 214 17.02 18.16 -3.10
C ASN A 214 15.83 19.09 -3.39
N SER A 215 16.10 20.38 -3.61
CA SER A 215 15.08 21.39 -3.94
C SER A 215 14.31 21.06 -5.24
N GLY A 216 14.89 20.34 -6.18
CA GLY A 216 14.19 19.85 -7.37
C GLY A 216 13.05 18.88 -7.04
N SER A 217 13.13 18.20 -5.90
CA SER A 217 12.06 17.34 -5.39
C SER A 217 10.79 18.14 -5.04
N ASP A 218 10.94 19.34 -4.50
CA ASP A 218 9.78 20.17 -4.15
C ASP A 218 9.15 20.80 -5.42
N VAL A 219 9.98 21.18 -6.40
CA VAL A 219 9.49 21.59 -7.74
C VAL A 219 8.71 20.44 -8.40
N PHE A 220 9.26 19.22 -8.40
CA PHE A 220 8.57 18.05 -8.91
C PHE A 220 7.21 17.84 -8.24
N TYR A 221 7.15 17.91 -6.90
CA TYR A 221 5.92 17.76 -6.14
C TYR A 221 4.86 18.79 -6.55
N HIS A 222 5.23 20.06 -6.61
CA HIS A 222 4.27 21.11 -6.93
C HIS A 222 3.78 21.04 -8.39
N VAL A 223 4.68 20.74 -9.34
CA VAL A 223 4.30 20.55 -10.75
C VAL A 223 3.37 19.35 -10.92
N LEU A 224 3.64 18.22 -10.23
CA LEU A 224 2.76 17.07 -10.24
C LEU A 224 1.39 17.42 -9.67
N LEU A 225 1.34 18.11 -8.53
CA LEU A 225 0.10 18.52 -7.89
C LEU A 225 -0.69 19.50 -8.76
N ASP A 226 -0.02 20.46 -9.41
CA ASP A 226 -0.67 21.38 -10.34
C ASP A 226 -1.32 20.64 -11.51
N GLY A 227 -0.60 19.69 -12.12
CA GLY A 227 -1.12 18.86 -13.22
C GLY A 227 -2.33 18.02 -12.80
N ILE A 228 -2.29 17.41 -11.60
CA ILE A 228 -3.42 16.65 -11.06
C ILE A 228 -4.62 17.55 -10.81
N THR A 229 -4.42 18.72 -10.18
CA THR A 229 -5.49 19.65 -9.88
C THR A 229 -6.13 20.16 -11.17
N ALA A 230 -5.35 20.54 -12.16
CA ALA A 230 -5.83 20.98 -13.48
C ALA A 230 -6.60 19.86 -14.21
N SER A 231 -6.10 18.63 -14.16
CA SER A 231 -6.78 17.47 -14.79
C SER A 231 -8.16 17.21 -14.22
N PHE A 232 -8.35 17.39 -12.91
CA PHE A 232 -9.66 17.26 -12.28
C PHE A 232 -10.60 18.43 -12.56
N SER A 233 -10.09 19.67 -12.58
CA SER A 233 -10.89 20.90 -12.72
C SER A 233 -11.08 21.35 -14.16
N ALA A 234 -10.48 20.67 -15.15
CA ALA A 234 -10.64 21.01 -16.55
C ALA A 234 -12.12 21.02 -16.97
N ASP A 235 -12.50 21.98 -17.81
CA ASP A 235 -13.84 22.02 -18.40
C ASP A 235 -14.13 20.71 -19.16
N VAL A 236 -15.40 20.34 -19.22
CA VAL A 236 -15.85 19.19 -20.01
C VAL A 236 -16.19 19.67 -21.42
N SER A 237 -15.45 19.19 -22.42
CA SER A 237 -15.71 19.55 -23.81
C SER A 237 -17.07 19.02 -24.29
N VAL A 238 -17.62 19.66 -25.32
CA VAL A 238 -18.89 19.25 -25.95
C VAL A 238 -18.79 17.82 -26.48
N GLU A 239 -17.63 17.43 -27.02
CA GLU A 239 -17.35 16.10 -27.55
C GLU A 239 -17.39 15.03 -26.43
N THR A 240 -16.76 15.33 -25.30
CA THR A 240 -16.80 14.44 -24.12
C THR A 240 -18.23 14.28 -23.60
N GLN A 241 -18.97 15.36 -23.52
CA GLN A 241 -20.36 15.36 -23.05
C GLN A 241 -21.26 14.52 -23.95
N LYS A 242 -21.16 14.68 -25.29
CA LYS A 242 -21.87 13.85 -26.27
C LYS A 242 -21.52 12.38 -26.16
N ALA A 243 -20.23 12.06 -26.01
CA ALA A 243 -19.77 10.66 -25.87
C ALA A 243 -20.31 9.98 -24.61
N VAL A 244 -20.38 10.68 -23.48
CA VAL A 244 -20.96 10.15 -22.23
C VAL A 244 -22.46 9.92 -22.39
N THR A 245 -23.20 10.89 -22.97
CA THR A 245 -24.65 10.76 -23.20
C THR A 245 -24.97 9.57 -24.10
N ALA A 246 -24.19 9.36 -25.16
CA ALA A 246 -24.38 8.24 -26.08
C ALA A 246 -24.12 6.88 -25.38
N LYS A 247 -23.17 6.82 -24.45
CA LYS A 247 -22.86 5.60 -23.68
C LYS A 247 -23.94 5.28 -22.64
N GLU A 248 -24.63 6.28 -22.11
CA GLU A 248 -25.68 6.13 -21.10
C GLU A 248 -27.06 5.82 -21.69
N GLN A 249 -27.23 5.97 -23.01
CA GLN A 249 -28.43 5.51 -23.69
C GLN A 249 -28.39 4.00 -23.87
N PRO A 250 -29.45 3.26 -23.48
CA PRO A 250 -29.50 1.83 -23.77
C PRO A 250 -29.40 1.60 -25.27
N GLU A 251 -28.56 0.65 -25.71
CA GLU A 251 -28.58 0.18 -27.08
C GLU A 251 -30.03 -0.23 -27.40
N SER A 252 -30.66 0.50 -28.33
CA SER A 252 -31.98 0.15 -28.83
C SER A 252 -31.80 -1.06 -29.75
N ASP A 253 -32.10 -2.24 -29.27
CA ASP A 253 -32.24 -3.46 -30.10
C ASP A 253 -33.40 -3.34 -31.08
#